data_ed8f2fede1404c339c8bf8163c4d08d2
#
_entry.id   ed8f2fede1404c339c8bf8163c4d08d2
#
_cell.length_a   1.000
_cell.length_b   1.000
_cell.length_c   1.000
_cell.angle_alpha   90.00
_cell.angle_beta   90.00
_cell.angle_gamma   90.00
#
_symmetry.space_group_name_H-M   'P 1'
#
loop_
_entity.id
_entity.type
_entity.pdbx_description
1 polymer ?
#
loop_
_entity_poly.entity_id
_entity_poly.type
_entity_poly.pdbx_seq_one_letter_code
_entity_poly.pdbx_strand_id
1 'polypeptide(L)'
;VVMTYPLIGNYGICKEDMESGQAWPDGYIVRELSRIPSNFRSGDTIQHFLEEQDIPGISGIDTRALTKILREKGTMNGMITTNGSFDLEEVKERIKAYKVTGVVLKTTTKEKYVLPGEGKKVALMDFGAKKNIARELNKRGCEVTVYPADTPAEEVLKTNPDGIMLSNGPGDPAENTEIIKEVRKFYESDIPVFAICLGHQLMALATGANTYKLKYGHRGGNHPVKDLETGRVYISSQNHGYAVDEHSLDPKVAVQAFVNVNDKTKNPPSGHTP
;
A
#
# COMPACT_ATOMS: atom_id res chain seq x y z
N VAL A 1 9.27 -6.83 8.08
CA VAL A 1 8.56 -7.71 7.12
C VAL A 1 9.00 -9.14 7.30
N VAL A 2 8.06 -10.10 7.26
CA VAL A 2 8.34 -11.55 7.32
C VAL A 2 7.98 -12.17 5.96
N MET A 3 8.94 -12.79 5.31
CA MET A 3 8.73 -13.47 4.04
C MET A 3 8.48 -14.96 4.27
N THR A 4 7.38 -15.47 3.76
CA THR A 4 6.96 -16.86 3.97
C THR A 4 7.43 -17.83 2.89
N TYR A 5 7.95 -17.32 1.78
CA TYR A 5 8.57 -18.14 0.76
C TYR A 5 9.84 -18.80 1.33
N PRO A 6 10.11 -20.07 1.02
CA PRO A 6 11.23 -20.81 1.64
C PRO A 6 12.60 -20.19 1.36
N LEU A 7 12.84 -19.78 0.11
CA LEU A 7 14.09 -19.16 -0.34
C LEU A 7 13.79 -17.76 -0.88
N ILE A 8 14.49 -16.77 -0.38
CA ILE A 8 14.36 -15.37 -0.76
C ILE A 8 15.69 -14.87 -1.36
N GLY A 9 15.60 -13.94 -2.31
CA GLY A 9 16.76 -13.31 -2.94
C GLY A 9 17.23 -13.98 -4.24
N ASN A 10 16.64 -15.08 -4.64
CA ASN A 10 16.97 -15.76 -5.90
C ASN A 10 16.63 -14.93 -7.16
N TYR A 11 15.69 -14.00 -7.07
CA TYR A 11 15.40 -13.03 -8.14
C TYR A 11 16.48 -11.94 -8.22
N GLY A 12 17.11 -11.58 -7.11
CA GLY A 12 18.03 -10.45 -7.01
C GLY A 12 17.31 -9.09 -7.08
N ILE A 13 18.07 -8.05 -7.33
CA ILE A 13 17.59 -6.66 -7.46
C ILE A 13 17.73 -6.23 -8.92
N CYS A 14 16.62 -5.78 -9.50
CA CYS A 14 16.54 -5.22 -10.83
C CYS A 14 16.11 -3.75 -10.71
N LYS A 15 16.98 -2.82 -11.11
CA LYS A 15 16.72 -1.37 -10.97
C LYS A 15 15.47 -0.90 -11.72
N GLU A 16 15.18 -1.53 -12.86
CA GLU A 16 14.02 -1.24 -13.69
C GLU A 16 12.69 -1.59 -13.01
N ASP A 17 12.72 -2.57 -12.11
CA ASP A 17 11.53 -3.07 -11.40
C ASP A 17 11.23 -2.31 -10.11
N MET A 18 12.03 -1.28 -9.77
CA MET A 18 11.85 -0.50 -8.55
C MET A 18 10.56 0.30 -8.56
N GLU A 19 9.74 0.06 -7.55
CA GLU A 19 8.44 0.70 -7.36
C GLU A 19 8.47 1.88 -6.37
N SER A 20 9.60 2.09 -5.70
CA SER A 20 9.81 3.17 -4.73
C SER A 20 11.22 3.73 -4.86
N GLY A 21 11.49 4.86 -4.21
CA GLY A 21 12.83 5.46 -4.10
C GLY A 21 13.74 4.72 -3.12
N GLN A 22 13.15 3.98 -2.18
CA GLN A 22 13.86 3.22 -1.15
C GLN A 22 13.03 2.03 -0.69
N ALA A 23 13.64 1.13 0.09
CA ALA A 23 12.91 0.12 0.86
C ALA A 23 12.37 0.74 2.15
N TRP A 24 11.15 0.35 2.54
CA TRP A 24 10.45 0.92 3.68
C TRP A 24 10.36 0.03 4.93
N PRO A 25 10.69 -1.28 4.89
CA PRO A 25 10.68 -2.12 6.08
C PRO A 25 11.76 -1.70 7.08
N ASP A 26 11.42 -1.63 8.36
CA ASP A 26 12.41 -1.45 9.44
C ASP A 26 13.27 -2.71 9.67
N GLY A 27 12.91 -3.83 9.06
CA GLY A 27 13.65 -5.08 9.15
C GLY A 27 13.08 -6.19 8.28
N TYR A 28 13.91 -7.17 7.95
CA TYR A 28 13.58 -8.21 7.00
C TYR A 28 13.87 -9.60 7.58
N ILE A 29 12.86 -10.47 7.62
CA ILE A 29 12.94 -11.81 8.24
C ILE A 29 12.67 -12.86 7.18
N VAL A 30 13.60 -13.80 7.01
CA VAL A 30 13.51 -14.88 6.03
C VAL A 30 13.87 -16.24 6.64
N ARG A 31 13.40 -17.31 6.04
CA ARG A 31 13.84 -18.66 6.38
C ARG A 31 15.23 -18.93 5.82
N GLU A 32 15.39 -18.69 4.54
CA GLU A 32 16.65 -18.91 3.82
C GLU A 32 16.90 -17.76 2.84
N LEU A 33 18.14 -17.30 2.79
CA LEU A 33 18.59 -16.26 1.87
C LEU A 33 19.43 -16.90 0.76
N SER A 34 19.08 -16.62 -0.50
CA SER A 34 19.88 -17.01 -1.65
C SER A 34 21.20 -16.28 -1.66
N ARG A 35 22.30 -17.01 -1.78
CA ARG A 35 23.64 -16.43 -1.85
C ARG A 35 23.91 -15.74 -3.18
N ILE A 36 23.31 -16.24 -4.26
CA ILE A 36 23.51 -15.77 -5.63
C ILE A 36 22.14 -15.67 -6.30
N PRO A 37 21.79 -14.52 -6.89
CA PRO A 37 20.60 -14.42 -7.71
C PRO A 37 20.75 -15.22 -9.01
N SER A 38 19.67 -15.84 -9.46
CA SER A 38 19.62 -16.64 -10.68
C SER A 38 18.89 -15.96 -11.85
N ASN A 39 18.49 -14.71 -11.67
CA ASN A 39 17.82 -13.92 -12.69
C ASN A 39 18.83 -13.15 -13.55
N PHE A 40 18.75 -13.31 -14.87
CA PHE A 40 19.66 -12.64 -15.83
C PHE A 40 19.57 -11.09 -15.79
N ARG A 41 18.48 -10.53 -15.28
CA ARG A 41 18.28 -9.08 -15.11
C ARG A 41 18.85 -8.55 -13.78
N SER A 42 19.29 -9.44 -12.89
CA SER A 42 19.77 -9.03 -11.58
C SER A 42 21.07 -8.26 -11.68
N GLY A 43 21.07 -7.03 -11.19
CA GLY A 43 22.28 -6.21 -11.06
C GLY A 43 22.88 -6.25 -9.66
N ASP A 44 22.16 -6.80 -8.66
CA ASP A 44 22.59 -6.82 -7.27
C ASP A 44 21.87 -7.93 -6.47
N THR A 45 22.38 -8.18 -5.24
CA THR A 45 21.76 -9.08 -4.28
C THR A 45 20.83 -8.34 -3.33
N ILE A 46 19.85 -9.04 -2.76
CA ILE A 46 18.98 -8.44 -1.75
C ILE A 46 19.76 -8.11 -0.46
N GLN A 47 20.82 -8.86 -0.14
CA GLN A 47 21.65 -8.58 1.01
C GLN A 47 22.34 -7.22 0.87
N HIS A 48 23.05 -6.99 -0.21
CA HIS A 48 23.72 -5.72 -0.48
C HIS A 48 22.73 -4.55 -0.54
N PHE A 49 21.58 -4.75 -1.19
CA PHE A 49 20.51 -3.75 -1.25
C PHE A 49 19.96 -3.35 0.14
N LEU A 50 19.82 -4.29 1.08
CA LEU A 50 19.38 -3.99 2.44
C LEU A 50 20.51 -3.31 3.25
N GLU A 51 21.76 -3.74 3.06
CA GLU A 51 22.94 -3.14 3.69
C GLU A 51 23.13 -1.68 3.27
N GLU A 52 22.98 -1.35 1.98
CA GLU A 52 23.04 0.04 1.47
C GLU A 52 21.98 0.95 2.10
N GLN A 53 20.87 0.38 2.59
CA GLN A 53 19.77 1.14 3.18
C GLN A 53 19.68 1.00 4.70
N ASP A 54 20.70 0.42 5.33
CA ASP A 54 20.77 0.20 6.78
C ASP A 54 19.55 -0.57 7.34
N ILE A 55 19.05 -1.55 6.59
CA ILE A 55 17.91 -2.36 6.99
C ILE A 55 18.40 -3.72 7.53
N PRO A 56 18.21 -3.99 8.83
CA PRO A 56 18.64 -5.25 9.42
C PRO A 56 17.83 -6.43 8.88
N GLY A 57 18.53 -7.51 8.52
CA GLY A 57 17.96 -8.78 8.09
C GLY A 57 18.29 -9.92 9.03
N ILE A 58 17.38 -10.88 9.16
CA ILE A 58 17.62 -12.12 9.89
C ILE A 58 17.16 -13.32 9.08
N SER A 59 18.03 -14.32 8.94
CA SER A 59 17.73 -15.60 8.27
C SER A 59 17.75 -16.76 9.26
N GLY A 60 17.25 -17.93 8.86
CA GLY A 60 17.20 -19.13 9.70
C GLY A 60 15.96 -19.22 10.58
N ILE A 61 14.99 -18.31 10.43
CA ILE A 61 13.75 -18.30 11.21
C ILE A 61 12.69 -19.21 10.54
N ASP A 62 11.96 -19.98 11.34
CA ASP A 62 10.77 -20.67 10.84
C ASP A 62 9.63 -19.67 10.61
N THR A 63 9.68 -19.03 9.45
CA THR A 63 8.70 -18.01 9.04
C THR A 63 7.30 -18.59 8.86
N ARG A 64 7.17 -19.89 8.59
CA ARG A 64 5.87 -20.57 8.49
C ARG A 64 5.22 -20.74 9.88
N ALA A 65 5.98 -21.14 10.89
CA ALA A 65 5.48 -21.20 12.28
C ALA A 65 5.09 -19.80 12.78
N LEU A 66 5.94 -18.80 12.53
CA LEU A 66 5.65 -17.41 12.87
C LEU A 66 4.36 -16.91 12.20
N THR A 67 4.15 -17.23 10.92
CA THR A 67 2.93 -16.85 10.20
C THR A 67 1.68 -17.51 10.77
N LYS A 68 1.76 -18.76 11.24
CA LYS A 68 0.62 -19.41 11.94
C LYS A 68 0.24 -18.63 13.19
N ILE A 69 1.21 -18.23 14.01
CA ILE A 69 0.99 -17.41 15.20
C ILE A 69 0.33 -16.08 14.82
N LEU A 70 0.81 -15.40 13.80
CA LEU A 70 0.23 -14.14 13.34
C LEU A 70 -1.21 -14.31 12.83
N ARG A 71 -1.54 -15.42 12.20
CA ARG A 71 -2.92 -15.71 11.78
C ARG A 71 -3.86 -15.97 12.97
N GLU A 72 -3.37 -16.58 14.03
CA GLU A 72 -4.14 -16.86 15.23
C GLU A 72 -4.30 -15.61 16.12
N LYS A 73 -3.21 -14.89 16.35
CA LYS A 73 -3.17 -13.74 17.29
C LYS A 73 -3.44 -12.39 16.64
N GLY A 74 -3.32 -12.28 15.31
CA GLY A 74 -3.34 -11.04 14.56
C GLY A 74 -1.94 -10.49 14.31
N THR A 75 -1.86 -9.33 13.67
CA THR A 75 -0.59 -8.63 13.47
C THR A 75 0.00 -8.19 14.80
N MET A 76 1.31 -8.35 14.96
CA MET A 76 2.05 -8.03 16.17
C MET A 76 3.26 -7.15 15.85
N ASN A 77 3.62 -6.29 16.80
CA ASN A 77 4.89 -5.59 16.76
C ASN A 77 6.03 -6.57 17.06
N GLY A 78 7.23 -6.28 16.56
CA GLY A 78 8.43 -7.06 16.81
C GLY A 78 9.66 -6.18 16.76
N MET A 79 10.77 -6.68 17.26
CA MET A 79 12.06 -6.02 17.24
C MET A 79 13.11 -6.98 16.72
N ILE A 80 14.01 -6.49 15.87
CA ILE A 80 15.28 -7.13 15.50
C ILE A 80 16.37 -6.35 16.21
N THR A 81 17.30 -7.04 16.85
CA THR A 81 18.47 -6.43 17.48
C THR A 81 19.72 -7.21 17.13
N THR A 82 20.81 -6.51 16.88
CA THR A 82 22.15 -7.05 16.74
C THR A 82 22.94 -7.01 18.07
N ASN A 83 22.38 -6.37 19.10
CA ASN A 83 22.97 -6.36 20.42
C ASN A 83 22.69 -7.70 21.12
N GLY A 84 23.75 -8.45 21.44
CA GLY A 84 23.65 -9.73 22.14
C GLY A 84 23.31 -9.61 23.64
N SER A 85 23.37 -8.40 24.21
CA SER A 85 23.01 -8.13 25.60
C SER A 85 21.84 -7.14 25.64
N PHE A 86 20.65 -7.62 26.00
CA PHE A 86 19.46 -6.79 26.13
C PHE A 86 18.58 -7.26 27.29
N ASP A 87 17.86 -6.32 27.91
CA ASP A 87 16.82 -6.66 28.88
C ASP A 87 15.51 -7.01 28.16
N LEU A 88 15.03 -8.24 28.37
CA LEU A 88 13.83 -8.73 27.71
C LEU A 88 12.57 -7.97 28.12
N GLU A 89 12.47 -7.52 29.38
CA GLU A 89 11.30 -6.78 29.84
C GLU A 89 11.27 -5.37 29.26
N GLU A 90 12.42 -4.70 29.19
CA GLU A 90 12.54 -3.41 28.50
C GLU A 90 12.14 -3.55 27.03
N VAL A 91 12.65 -4.57 26.33
CA VAL A 91 12.30 -4.83 24.91
C VAL A 91 10.79 -5.06 24.75
N LYS A 92 10.17 -5.83 25.63
CA LYS A 92 8.70 -6.06 25.59
C LYS A 92 7.92 -4.76 25.76
N GLU A 93 8.32 -3.90 26.68
CA GLU A 93 7.65 -2.61 26.90
C GLU A 93 7.81 -1.70 25.67
N ARG A 94 8.99 -1.64 25.06
CA ARG A 94 9.23 -0.90 23.81
C ARG A 94 8.36 -1.42 22.66
N ILE A 95 8.26 -2.74 22.50
CA ILE A 95 7.42 -3.38 21.47
C ILE A 95 5.93 -3.04 21.71
N LYS A 96 5.44 -3.08 22.94
CA LYS A 96 4.06 -2.72 23.27
C LYS A 96 3.75 -1.24 23.01
N ALA A 97 4.69 -0.37 23.32
CA ALA A 97 4.54 1.08 23.14
C ALA A 97 4.65 1.51 21.67
N TYR A 98 5.24 0.69 20.81
CA TYR A 98 5.48 1.04 19.40
C TYR A 98 4.17 1.19 18.63
N LYS A 99 4.00 2.34 18.00
CA LYS A 99 2.86 2.65 17.12
C LYS A 99 3.37 3.14 15.78
N VAL A 100 2.78 2.65 14.72
CA VAL A 100 3.04 3.12 13.35
C VAL A 100 2.07 4.25 13.06
N THR A 101 2.57 5.48 12.99
CA THR A 101 1.76 6.70 12.77
C THR A 101 2.42 7.63 11.74
N GLY A 102 1.61 8.44 11.06
CA GLY A 102 2.09 9.47 10.13
C GLY A 102 2.87 8.93 8.94
N VAL A 103 2.64 7.68 8.56
CA VAL A 103 3.43 7.00 7.52
C VAL A 103 3.16 7.54 6.12
N VAL A 104 1.98 8.06 5.83
CA VAL A 104 1.66 8.67 4.53
C VAL A 104 2.57 9.87 4.27
N LEU A 105 2.70 10.78 5.23
CA LEU A 105 3.56 11.96 5.09
C LEU A 105 5.07 11.64 5.05
N LYS A 106 5.46 10.46 5.54
CA LYS A 106 6.84 9.97 5.42
C LYS A 106 7.15 9.38 4.05
N THR A 107 6.14 8.78 3.40
CA THR A 107 6.31 8.02 2.15
C THR A 107 5.94 8.80 0.90
N THR A 108 5.19 9.88 1.02
CA THR A 108 4.81 10.75 -0.10
C THR A 108 6.01 11.43 -0.74
N THR A 109 5.87 11.82 -2.01
CA THR A 109 6.88 12.67 -2.66
C THR A 109 7.06 13.98 -1.92
N LYS A 110 8.28 14.50 -1.90
CA LYS A 110 8.59 15.76 -1.24
C LYS A 110 8.19 16.98 -2.06
N GLU A 111 8.19 16.83 -3.37
CA GLU A 111 7.91 17.90 -4.31
C GLU A 111 7.02 17.40 -5.44
N LYS A 112 6.21 18.29 -5.96
CA LYS A 112 5.42 18.06 -7.16
C LYS A 112 6.32 17.85 -8.38
N TYR A 113 5.99 16.83 -9.19
CA TYR A 113 6.68 16.59 -10.46
C TYR A 113 5.71 16.15 -11.55
N VAL A 114 6.14 16.29 -12.82
CA VAL A 114 5.32 15.96 -13.98
C VAL A 114 5.98 14.88 -14.82
N LEU A 115 5.20 13.90 -15.22
CA LEU A 115 5.51 12.97 -16.30
C LEU A 115 4.83 13.52 -17.57
N PRO A 116 5.59 14.03 -18.56
CA PRO A 116 5.02 14.68 -19.72
C PRO A 116 4.23 13.69 -20.58
N GLY A 117 3.14 14.16 -21.19
CA GLY A 117 2.28 13.43 -22.10
C GLY A 117 1.46 14.40 -22.93
N GLU A 118 0.92 13.93 -24.06
CA GLU A 118 0.14 14.77 -24.98
C GLU A 118 -1.37 14.56 -24.84
N GLY A 119 -1.77 13.60 -23.99
CA GLY A 119 -3.18 13.23 -23.79
C GLY A 119 -3.82 13.91 -22.59
N LYS A 120 -4.68 13.15 -21.90
CA LYS A 120 -5.41 13.62 -20.72
C LYS A 120 -4.49 14.01 -19.57
N LYS A 121 -4.84 15.09 -18.88
CA LYS A 121 -4.13 15.56 -17.68
C LYS A 121 -4.66 14.85 -16.45
N VAL A 122 -3.80 14.11 -15.78
CA VAL A 122 -4.15 13.39 -14.56
C VAL A 122 -3.38 13.95 -13.37
N ALA A 123 -4.10 14.38 -12.36
CA ALA A 123 -3.54 14.74 -11.06
C ALA A 123 -3.46 13.48 -10.19
N LEU A 124 -2.25 13.04 -9.83
CA LEU A 124 -2.01 11.90 -8.97
C LEU A 124 -1.63 12.36 -7.57
N MET A 125 -2.46 12.06 -6.58
CA MET A 125 -2.14 12.28 -5.16
C MET A 125 -1.29 11.13 -4.65
N ASP A 126 -0.07 11.42 -4.22
CA ASP A 126 0.89 10.43 -3.77
C ASP A 126 0.77 10.17 -2.25
N PHE A 127 0.05 9.13 -1.88
CA PHE A 127 -0.05 8.65 -0.49
C PHE A 127 1.00 7.58 -0.13
N GLY A 128 2.02 7.41 -0.94
CA GLY A 128 2.99 6.32 -0.93
C GLY A 128 2.82 5.44 -2.17
N ALA A 129 2.70 6.08 -3.32
CA ALA A 129 2.38 5.47 -4.60
C ALA A 129 3.47 4.51 -5.07
N LYS A 130 3.05 3.38 -5.62
CA LYS A 130 3.93 2.60 -6.49
C LYS A 130 4.18 3.37 -7.79
N LYS A 131 5.45 3.46 -8.20
CA LYS A 131 5.85 4.21 -9.40
C LYS A 131 5.10 3.77 -10.66
N ASN A 132 4.73 2.49 -10.75
CA ASN A 132 4.00 1.99 -11.91
C ASN A 132 2.60 2.59 -12.07
N ILE A 133 1.98 3.12 -11.04
CA ILE A 133 0.70 3.83 -11.19
C ILE A 133 0.87 5.02 -12.14
N ALA A 134 1.83 5.90 -11.86
CA ALA A 134 2.12 7.04 -12.72
C ALA A 134 2.64 6.61 -14.11
N ARG A 135 3.53 5.60 -14.15
CA ARG A 135 4.09 5.07 -15.41
C ARG A 135 3.00 4.50 -16.32
N GLU A 136 2.04 3.76 -15.78
CA GLU A 136 0.97 3.14 -16.57
C GLU A 136 -0.04 4.17 -17.10
N LEU A 137 -0.30 5.24 -16.37
CA LEU A 137 -1.08 6.38 -16.88
C LEU A 137 -0.31 7.08 -18.02
N ASN A 138 0.97 7.36 -17.81
CA ASN A 138 1.82 8.03 -18.79
C ASN A 138 2.01 7.20 -20.07
N LYS A 139 2.21 5.87 -19.97
CA LYS A 139 2.24 4.97 -21.15
C LYS A 139 0.98 5.01 -21.99
N ARG A 140 -0.16 5.39 -21.40
CA ARG A 140 -1.43 5.58 -22.10
C ARG A 140 -1.59 6.99 -22.70
N GLY A 141 -0.49 7.77 -22.68
CA GLY A 141 -0.43 9.11 -23.25
C GLY A 141 -0.81 10.22 -22.27
N CYS A 142 -1.19 9.91 -21.02
CA CYS A 142 -1.55 10.95 -20.07
C CYS A 142 -0.34 11.80 -19.67
N GLU A 143 -0.55 13.10 -19.55
CA GLU A 143 0.30 13.96 -18.74
C GLU A 143 -0.06 13.73 -17.28
N VAL A 144 0.90 13.30 -16.46
CA VAL A 144 0.64 12.96 -15.04
C VAL A 144 1.40 13.93 -14.15
N THR A 145 0.68 14.75 -13.41
CA THR A 145 1.25 15.58 -12.35
C THR A 145 1.08 14.86 -11.01
N VAL A 146 2.19 14.54 -10.39
CA VAL A 146 2.23 13.87 -9.06
C VAL A 146 2.36 14.93 -7.99
N TYR A 147 1.44 14.90 -7.03
CA TYR A 147 1.35 15.85 -5.92
C TYR A 147 1.66 15.17 -4.58
N PRO A 148 2.35 15.85 -3.65
CA PRO A 148 2.44 15.42 -2.26
C PRO A 148 1.06 15.18 -1.63
N ALA A 149 1.01 14.27 -0.66
CA ALA A 149 -0.24 13.89 0.01
C ALA A 149 -0.97 15.03 0.71
N ASP A 150 -0.23 16.02 1.19
CA ASP A 150 -0.71 17.19 1.93
C ASP A 150 -1.00 18.40 1.03
N THR A 151 -0.94 18.26 -0.28
CA THR A 151 -1.28 19.33 -1.22
C THR A 151 -2.78 19.67 -1.11
N PRO A 152 -3.14 20.96 -0.89
CA PRO A 152 -4.54 21.36 -0.84
C PRO A 152 -5.30 21.04 -2.14
N ALA A 153 -6.49 20.51 -2.02
CA ALA A 153 -7.31 20.16 -3.18
C ALA A 153 -7.56 21.34 -4.11
N GLU A 154 -7.71 22.53 -3.57
CA GLU A 154 -7.89 23.75 -4.34
C GLU A 154 -6.70 24.05 -5.28
N GLU A 155 -5.46 23.76 -4.88
CA GLU A 155 -4.28 23.91 -5.72
C GLU A 155 -4.35 22.92 -6.90
N VAL A 156 -4.71 21.68 -6.63
CA VAL A 156 -4.85 20.63 -7.65
C VAL A 156 -5.98 20.96 -8.62
N LEU A 157 -7.15 21.33 -8.13
CA LEU A 157 -8.34 21.65 -8.93
C LEU A 157 -8.15 22.87 -9.83
N LYS A 158 -7.38 23.87 -9.39
CA LYS A 158 -7.02 25.04 -10.23
C LYS A 158 -6.25 24.66 -11.50
N THR A 159 -5.63 23.50 -11.57
CA THR A 159 -4.94 23.05 -12.78
C THR A 159 -5.88 22.45 -13.83
N ASN A 160 -7.17 22.32 -13.51
CA ASN A 160 -8.21 21.73 -14.35
C ASN A 160 -7.79 20.35 -14.92
N PRO A 161 -7.48 19.35 -14.08
CA PRO A 161 -7.14 18.02 -14.58
C PRO A 161 -8.36 17.34 -15.18
N ASP A 162 -8.16 16.47 -16.17
CA ASP A 162 -9.22 15.62 -16.74
C ASP A 162 -9.63 14.47 -15.80
N GLY A 163 -8.82 14.15 -14.81
CA GLY A 163 -9.08 13.13 -13.81
C GLY A 163 -8.12 13.20 -12.65
N ILE A 164 -8.56 12.67 -11.51
CA ILE A 164 -7.79 12.61 -10.28
C ILE A 164 -7.54 11.14 -9.92
N MET A 165 -6.29 10.82 -9.62
CA MET A 165 -5.86 9.51 -9.17
C MET A 165 -5.45 9.56 -7.70
N LEU A 166 -6.15 8.86 -6.83
CA LEU A 166 -5.78 8.67 -5.43
C LEU A 166 -4.99 7.36 -5.30
N SER A 167 -3.72 7.48 -4.98
CA SER A 167 -2.82 6.33 -5.00
C SER A 167 -3.05 5.34 -3.84
N ASN A 168 -2.41 4.19 -3.92
CA ASN A 168 -2.18 3.34 -2.76
C ASN A 168 -1.28 4.02 -1.74
N GLY A 169 -1.23 3.48 -0.53
CA GLY A 169 -0.34 3.95 0.53
C GLY A 169 -0.35 3.06 1.76
N PRO A 170 0.56 3.32 2.72
CA PRO A 170 0.65 2.58 3.97
C PRO A 170 -0.21 3.18 5.08
N GLY A 171 -0.36 2.43 6.18
CA GLY A 171 -0.88 2.92 7.45
C GLY A 171 -2.37 2.74 7.66
N ASP A 172 -2.86 3.39 8.70
CA ASP A 172 -4.28 3.47 9.04
C ASP A 172 -4.94 4.63 8.27
N PRO A 173 -5.96 4.36 7.43
CA PRO A 173 -6.62 5.44 6.70
C PRO A 173 -7.24 6.50 7.62
N ALA A 174 -7.77 6.10 8.78
CA ALA A 174 -8.45 7.01 9.71
C ALA A 174 -7.53 8.02 10.40
N GLU A 175 -6.20 7.76 10.43
CA GLU A 175 -5.23 8.72 10.99
C GLU A 175 -5.05 9.98 10.11
N ASN A 176 -5.43 9.92 8.84
CA ASN A 176 -5.14 10.94 7.85
C ASN A 176 -6.26 11.99 7.75
N THR A 177 -6.67 12.56 8.90
CA THR A 177 -7.84 13.43 9.01
C THR A 177 -7.81 14.64 8.08
N GLU A 178 -6.66 15.28 7.90
CA GLU A 178 -6.52 16.44 7.00
C GLU A 178 -6.61 16.02 5.54
N ILE A 179 -5.96 14.92 5.18
CA ILE A 179 -6.04 14.36 3.82
C ILE A 179 -7.48 13.97 3.47
N ILE A 180 -8.23 13.38 4.42
CA ILE A 180 -9.65 13.03 4.23
C ILE A 180 -10.50 14.26 3.90
N LYS A 181 -10.22 15.41 4.53
CA LYS A 181 -10.92 16.68 4.21
C LYS A 181 -10.62 17.15 2.78
N GLU A 182 -9.37 17.01 2.34
CA GLU A 182 -9.00 17.37 0.97
C GLU A 182 -9.59 16.39 -0.05
N VAL A 183 -9.60 15.08 0.24
CA VAL A 183 -10.24 14.06 -0.59
C VAL A 183 -11.76 14.31 -0.72
N ARG A 184 -12.41 14.82 0.33
CA ARG A 184 -13.82 15.26 0.28
C ARG A 184 -14.06 16.31 -0.79
N LYS A 185 -13.17 17.31 -0.92
CA LYS A 185 -13.27 18.36 -1.95
C LYS A 185 -13.12 17.79 -3.36
N PHE A 186 -12.27 16.76 -3.55
CA PHE A 186 -12.16 16.06 -4.83
C PHE A 186 -13.45 15.31 -5.16
N TYR A 187 -14.05 14.65 -4.18
CA TYR A 187 -15.36 13.99 -4.37
C TYR A 187 -16.48 14.96 -4.74
N GLU A 188 -16.47 16.15 -4.16
CA GLU A 188 -17.47 17.21 -4.42
C GLU A 188 -17.21 17.97 -5.73
N SER A 189 -16.09 17.72 -6.40
CA SER A 189 -15.80 18.29 -7.73
C SER A 189 -16.46 17.45 -8.84
N ASP A 190 -16.66 18.06 -10.00
CA ASP A 190 -17.17 17.36 -11.20
C ASP A 190 -16.07 16.54 -11.93
N ILE A 191 -14.86 16.45 -11.37
CA ILE A 191 -13.73 15.77 -11.98
C ILE A 191 -13.78 14.29 -11.61
N PRO A 192 -13.69 13.36 -12.58
CA PRO A 192 -13.64 11.93 -12.31
C PRO A 192 -12.48 11.55 -11.39
N VAL A 193 -12.77 10.77 -10.35
CA VAL A 193 -11.76 10.29 -9.39
C VAL A 193 -11.62 8.77 -9.48
N PHE A 194 -10.39 8.30 -9.57
CA PHE A 194 -10.05 6.89 -9.46
C PHE A 194 -9.16 6.66 -8.24
N ALA A 195 -9.43 5.62 -7.46
CA ALA A 195 -8.73 5.41 -6.19
C ALA A 195 -8.27 3.96 -6.00
N ILE A 196 -7.06 3.78 -5.48
CA ILE A 196 -6.45 2.46 -5.24
C ILE A 196 -6.14 2.28 -3.74
N CYS A 197 -6.57 1.16 -3.16
CA CYS A 197 -6.21 0.71 -1.80
C CYS A 197 -6.44 1.83 -0.75
N LEU A 198 -5.37 2.47 -0.24
CA LEU A 198 -5.51 3.57 0.72
C LEU A 198 -6.35 4.73 0.15
N GLY A 199 -6.14 5.11 -1.10
CA GLY A 199 -6.93 6.17 -1.74
C GLY A 199 -8.43 5.85 -1.75
N HIS A 200 -8.79 4.57 -2.02
CA HIS A 200 -10.17 4.10 -1.94
C HIS A 200 -10.72 4.20 -0.50
N GLN A 201 -9.92 3.82 0.50
CA GLN A 201 -10.32 3.89 1.91
C GLN A 201 -10.49 5.34 2.38
N LEU A 202 -9.60 6.25 1.94
CA LEU A 202 -9.72 7.70 2.20
C LEU A 202 -10.98 8.29 1.55
N MET A 203 -11.31 7.87 0.32
CA MET A 203 -12.53 8.26 -0.36
C MET A 203 -13.78 7.79 0.41
N ALA A 204 -13.79 6.54 0.89
CA ALA A 204 -14.87 6.02 1.70
C ALA A 204 -15.06 6.83 3.00
N LEU A 205 -13.96 7.13 3.72
CA LEU A 205 -14.00 8.00 4.91
C LEU A 205 -14.47 9.41 4.58
N ALA A 206 -14.00 9.99 3.48
CA ALA A 206 -14.41 11.31 3.02
C ALA A 206 -15.91 11.41 2.70
N THR A 207 -16.52 10.31 2.31
CA THR A 207 -17.96 10.22 2.00
C THR A 207 -18.81 9.74 3.19
N GLY A 208 -18.21 9.60 4.38
CA GLY A 208 -18.93 9.30 5.63
C GLY A 208 -18.98 7.82 6.01
N ALA A 209 -18.34 6.94 5.23
CA ALA A 209 -18.21 5.54 5.61
C ALA A 209 -17.11 5.34 6.66
N ASN A 210 -17.02 4.14 7.22
CA ASN A 210 -16.01 3.75 8.21
C ASN A 210 -15.02 2.74 7.63
N THR A 211 -13.84 2.67 8.25
CA THR A 211 -12.85 1.62 7.98
C THR A 211 -12.54 0.84 9.25
N TYR A 212 -12.11 -0.40 9.10
CA TYR A 212 -11.71 -1.22 10.23
C TYR A 212 -10.43 -2.01 9.93
N LYS A 213 -9.67 -2.33 10.99
CA LYS A 213 -8.46 -3.13 10.88
C LYS A 213 -8.81 -4.60 10.73
N LEU A 214 -8.28 -5.24 9.70
CA LEU A 214 -8.36 -6.68 9.53
C LEU A 214 -7.42 -7.37 10.54
N LYS A 215 -7.77 -8.56 10.98
CA LYS A 215 -6.99 -9.32 11.97
C LYS A 215 -5.51 -9.51 11.55
N TYR A 216 -5.29 -9.87 10.29
CA TYR A 216 -3.94 -10.04 9.70
C TYR A 216 -3.81 -9.43 8.29
N GLY A 217 -4.90 -8.89 7.74
CA GLY A 217 -4.94 -8.28 6.41
C GLY A 217 -4.87 -9.31 5.27
N HIS A 218 -4.97 -8.79 4.05
CA HIS A 218 -4.76 -9.57 2.83
C HIS A 218 -3.36 -9.30 2.28
N ARG A 219 -2.62 -10.37 2.00
CA ARG A 219 -1.24 -10.32 1.49
C ARG A 219 -1.04 -11.43 0.46
N GLY A 220 -0.88 -11.08 -0.82
CA GLY A 220 -0.58 -12.03 -1.88
C GLY A 220 -1.23 -11.71 -3.21
N GLY A 221 -0.79 -12.42 -4.25
CA GLY A 221 -1.28 -12.29 -5.63
C GLY A 221 -2.41 -13.26 -6.00
N ASN A 222 -3.03 -13.93 -5.03
CA ASN A 222 -3.97 -15.03 -5.27
C ASN A 222 -5.28 -14.90 -4.48
N HIS A 223 -5.75 -13.68 -4.27
CA HIS A 223 -7.02 -13.43 -3.61
C HIS A 223 -8.18 -13.47 -4.60
N PRO A 224 -9.15 -14.40 -4.43
CA PRO A 224 -10.33 -14.44 -5.27
C PRO A 224 -11.30 -13.31 -4.90
N VAL A 225 -11.73 -12.56 -5.90
CA VAL A 225 -12.67 -11.45 -5.77
C VAL A 225 -13.85 -11.70 -6.69
N LYS A 226 -15.06 -11.70 -6.12
CA LYS A 226 -16.31 -11.89 -6.87
C LYS A 226 -16.87 -10.55 -7.28
N ASP A 227 -17.12 -10.39 -8.56
CA ASP A 227 -17.93 -9.34 -9.13
C ASP A 227 -19.41 -9.62 -8.78
N LEU A 228 -20.06 -8.69 -8.14
CA LEU A 228 -21.42 -8.87 -7.64
C LEU A 228 -22.49 -8.69 -8.75
N GLU A 229 -22.15 -7.95 -9.80
CA GLU A 229 -23.04 -7.75 -10.95
C GLU A 229 -23.07 -8.99 -11.85
N THR A 230 -21.88 -9.49 -12.23
CA THR A 230 -21.77 -10.60 -13.18
C THR A 230 -21.70 -11.98 -12.50
N GLY A 231 -21.43 -12.03 -11.20
CA GLY A 231 -21.20 -13.25 -10.42
C GLY A 231 -19.84 -13.92 -10.70
N ARG A 232 -19.02 -13.37 -11.58
CA ARG A 232 -17.70 -13.93 -11.94
C ARG A 232 -16.69 -13.74 -10.81
N VAL A 233 -15.74 -14.66 -10.72
CA VAL A 233 -14.64 -14.59 -9.76
C VAL A 233 -13.34 -14.36 -10.52
N TYR A 234 -12.60 -13.35 -10.07
CA TYR A 234 -11.29 -12.98 -10.58
C TYR A 234 -10.23 -13.19 -9.51
N ILE A 235 -9.02 -13.56 -9.92
CA ILE A 235 -7.87 -13.59 -9.01
C ILE A 235 -7.22 -12.21 -9.02
N SER A 236 -7.06 -11.63 -7.82
CA SER A 236 -6.47 -10.30 -7.65
C SER A 236 -5.27 -10.34 -6.71
N SER A 237 -4.40 -9.35 -6.87
CA SER A 237 -3.31 -9.07 -5.94
C SER A 237 -3.81 -8.10 -4.87
N GLN A 238 -3.64 -8.45 -3.60
CA GLN A 238 -4.05 -7.61 -2.47
C GLN A 238 -2.89 -7.45 -1.48
N ASN A 239 -2.74 -6.24 -0.96
CA ASN A 239 -1.78 -5.94 0.10
C ASN A 239 -2.31 -4.79 0.96
N HIS A 240 -3.19 -5.10 1.90
CA HIS A 240 -3.78 -4.12 2.80
C HIS A 240 -4.09 -4.72 4.17
N GLY A 241 -4.11 -3.86 5.20
CA GLY A 241 -4.42 -4.22 6.58
C GLY A 241 -5.76 -3.70 7.07
N TYR A 242 -6.42 -2.85 6.28
CA TYR A 242 -7.70 -2.22 6.59
C TYR A 242 -8.70 -2.48 5.47
N ALA A 243 -9.98 -2.47 5.81
CA ALA A 243 -11.08 -2.58 4.86
C ALA A 243 -12.16 -1.53 5.17
N VAL A 244 -12.94 -1.19 4.16
CA VAL A 244 -14.13 -0.34 4.32
C VAL A 244 -15.25 -1.18 4.93
N ASP A 245 -15.93 -0.63 5.94
CA ASP A 245 -17.14 -1.24 6.51
C ASP A 245 -18.32 -0.99 5.58
N GLU A 246 -18.80 -2.05 4.94
CA GLU A 246 -19.90 -1.99 4.00
C GLU A 246 -21.21 -1.51 4.62
N HIS A 247 -21.44 -1.82 5.90
CA HIS A 247 -22.64 -1.42 6.61
C HIS A 247 -22.68 0.08 6.89
N SER A 248 -21.55 0.76 6.76
CA SER A 248 -21.42 2.20 6.89
C SER A 248 -21.59 2.97 5.57
N LEU A 249 -21.65 2.28 4.43
CA LEU A 249 -21.83 2.92 3.13
C LEU A 249 -23.27 3.45 2.97
N ASP A 250 -23.42 4.72 2.58
CA ASP A 250 -24.70 5.25 2.10
C ASP A 250 -24.96 4.75 0.67
N PRO A 251 -26.02 3.98 0.41
CA PRO A 251 -26.34 3.49 -0.93
C PRO A 251 -26.59 4.58 -1.98
N LYS A 252 -26.84 5.83 -1.55
CA LYS A 252 -26.96 6.98 -2.45
C LYS A 252 -25.61 7.52 -2.90
N VAL A 253 -24.55 7.18 -2.17
CA VAL A 253 -23.17 7.66 -2.41
C VAL A 253 -22.34 6.62 -3.11
N ALA A 254 -22.42 5.35 -2.69
CA ALA A 254 -21.61 4.29 -3.22
C ALA A 254 -22.33 2.95 -3.17
N VAL A 255 -22.04 2.11 -4.15
CA VAL A 255 -22.50 0.72 -4.20
C VAL A 255 -21.33 -0.23 -4.20
N GLN A 256 -21.51 -1.36 -3.54
CA GLN A 256 -20.49 -2.40 -3.54
C GLN A 256 -20.54 -3.16 -4.86
N ALA A 257 -19.40 -3.17 -5.59
CA ALA A 257 -19.27 -3.90 -6.85
C ALA A 257 -18.60 -5.27 -6.68
N PHE A 258 -17.69 -5.41 -5.71
CA PHE A 258 -16.88 -6.61 -5.55
C PHE A 258 -16.72 -7.04 -4.09
N VAL A 259 -16.49 -8.35 -3.86
CA VAL A 259 -16.27 -8.93 -2.53
C VAL A 259 -15.13 -9.95 -2.56
N ASN A 260 -14.27 -9.95 -1.55
CA ASN A 260 -13.29 -11.01 -1.37
C ASN A 260 -14.02 -12.31 -0.97
N VAL A 261 -13.75 -13.41 -1.67
CA VAL A 261 -14.49 -14.67 -1.47
C VAL A 261 -14.03 -15.41 -0.21
N ASN A 262 -12.77 -15.24 0.21
CA ASN A 262 -12.19 -16.04 1.30
C ASN A 262 -12.78 -15.70 2.67
N ASP A 263 -13.05 -14.42 2.92
CA ASP A 263 -13.52 -13.95 4.23
C ASP A 263 -14.72 -13.00 4.13
N LYS A 264 -15.24 -12.87 2.91
CA LYS A 264 -16.34 -11.94 2.59
C LYS A 264 -16.04 -10.48 2.92
N THR A 265 -14.77 -10.15 3.20
CA THR A 265 -14.36 -8.75 3.30
C THR A 265 -14.47 -8.10 1.93
N LYS A 266 -14.92 -6.90 1.91
CA LYS A 266 -15.35 -6.22 0.72
C LYS A 266 -14.30 -5.17 0.37
N ASN A 267 -13.45 -5.54 -0.60
CA ASN A 267 -12.59 -4.60 -1.29
C ASN A 267 -12.99 -4.62 -2.75
N PRO A 268 -13.45 -3.52 -3.30
CA PRO A 268 -13.57 -3.43 -4.74
C PRO A 268 -12.18 -3.58 -5.35
N PRO A 269 -12.04 -4.25 -6.49
CA PRO A 269 -10.89 -3.99 -7.33
C PRO A 269 -10.90 -2.49 -7.60
N SER A 270 -9.74 -1.90 -7.52
CA SER A 270 -9.47 -0.50 -7.78
C SER A 270 -10.26 -0.03 -9.02
N GLY A 271 -11.21 0.86 -8.80
CA GLY A 271 -11.88 1.56 -9.86
C GLY A 271 -13.25 1.04 -10.25
N HIS A 272 -14.24 1.66 -9.72
CA HIS A 272 -15.41 2.24 -10.41
C HIS A 272 -16.28 2.88 -9.34
N THR A 273 -16.13 4.17 -9.18
CA THR A 273 -17.28 5.02 -8.81
C THR A 273 -17.94 5.44 -10.12
N PRO A 274 -19.28 5.45 -10.20
CA PRO A 274 -19.99 5.93 -11.37
C PRO A 274 -19.66 7.37 -11.70
#